data_7faa0f5f3800ae1765afa6abad0339a2
#
_entry.id   7faa0f5f3800ae1765afa6abad0339a2
#
_cell.length_a   1.000
_cell.length_b   1.000
_cell.length_c   1.000
_cell.angle_alpha   90.00
_cell.angle_beta   90.00
_cell.angle_gamma   90.00
#
_symmetry.space_group_name_H-M   'P 1'
#
loop_
_entity.id
_entity.type
_entity.pdbx_description
1 polymer ?
#
loop_
_entity_poly.entity_id
_entity_poly.type
_entity_poly.pdbx_seq_one_letter_code
_entity_poly.pdbx_strand_id
1 'polypeptide(L)'
;FENGIPVPRIIRHDATTGRILLEDLGNTDLWALRNAPWERRRLLYRKTLAAVKNLHAIPAARFPSGRVRLMEPFGPDLYRWERNYFAENFVTAACGVKLGADRAKTLEMELSGLAERIASGKPCLVHRDLQSQNVMIYRDEPFLIDFQGMRFGSPFYDLGSLLCDPYVVYADVERMELLSYCHELSNSELDWGDFQSAFWEASAQRLMQALGAYGFLGLSRGLITYLDHVPAGLRNLRVAAENAGTLPLLCSLCDECERALGAQSSAAKHAPSGTGF
;
A
#
# COMPACT_ATOMS: atom_id res chain seq x y z
N PHE A 1 -18.24 -5.27 -11.90
CA PHE A 1 -18.82 -4.81 -13.17
C PHE A 1 -20.26 -4.31 -12.98
N GLU A 2 -21.17 -5.10 -12.40
CA GLU A 2 -22.58 -4.73 -12.20
C GLU A 2 -22.79 -3.49 -11.31
N ASN A 3 -21.84 -3.18 -10.44
CA ASN A 3 -21.85 -2.00 -9.58
C ASN A 3 -21.11 -0.79 -10.20
N GLY A 4 -20.83 -0.80 -11.51
CA GLY A 4 -20.15 0.29 -12.20
C GLY A 4 -18.67 0.44 -11.87
N ILE A 5 -18.03 -0.60 -11.30
CA ILE A 5 -16.59 -0.61 -11.04
C ILE A 5 -15.89 -1.14 -12.29
N PRO A 6 -14.92 -0.39 -12.85
CA PRO A 6 -14.20 -0.82 -14.03
C PRO A 6 -13.24 -1.96 -13.66
N VAL A 7 -13.58 -3.17 -14.11
CA VAL A 7 -12.79 -4.39 -13.96
C VAL A 7 -12.83 -5.16 -15.28
N PRO A 8 -11.86 -6.00 -15.62
CA PRO A 8 -11.90 -6.84 -16.81
C PRO A 8 -13.15 -7.72 -16.83
N ARG A 9 -13.83 -7.81 -17.97
CA ARG A 9 -14.97 -8.73 -18.11
C ARG A 9 -14.48 -10.17 -18.11
N ILE A 10 -15.21 -11.04 -17.39
CA ILE A 10 -15.02 -12.48 -17.50
C ILE A 10 -15.72 -12.94 -18.79
N ILE A 11 -14.95 -13.38 -19.78
CA ILE A 11 -15.46 -13.90 -21.05
C ILE A 11 -15.92 -15.34 -20.85
N ARG A 12 -15.10 -16.14 -20.16
CA ARG A 12 -15.39 -17.53 -19.85
C ARG A 12 -14.63 -17.98 -18.61
N HIS A 13 -15.21 -18.88 -17.84
CA HIS A 13 -14.49 -19.57 -16.77
C HIS A 13 -14.78 -21.06 -16.82
N ASP A 14 -13.81 -21.87 -16.40
CA ASP A 14 -13.93 -23.31 -16.25
C ASP A 14 -13.48 -23.68 -14.82
N ALA A 15 -14.42 -23.94 -13.96
CA ALA A 15 -14.18 -24.27 -12.56
C ALA A 15 -13.45 -25.61 -12.39
N THR A 16 -13.57 -26.53 -13.34
CA THR A 16 -12.93 -27.87 -13.26
C THR A 16 -11.44 -27.81 -13.50
N THR A 17 -11.00 -26.91 -14.39
CA THR A 17 -9.58 -26.69 -14.71
C THR A 17 -8.98 -25.46 -14.03
N GLY A 18 -9.79 -24.68 -13.31
CA GLY A 18 -9.35 -23.44 -12.67
C GLY A 18 -8.95 -22.33 -13.65
N ARG A 19 -9.45 -22.39 -14.90
CA ARG A 19 -9.10 -21.41 -15.95
C ARG A 19 -10.15 -20.32 -16.07
N ILE A 20 -9.64 -19.08 -16.21
CA ILE A 20 -10.48 -17.91 -16.44
C ILE A 20 -9.95 -17.18 -17.68
N LEU A 21 -10.83 -16.89 -18.63
CA LEU A 21 -10.57 -16.03 -19.79
C LEU A 21 -11.15 -14.66 -19.51
N LEU A 22 -10.28 -13.65 -19.47
CA LEU A 22 -10.65 -12.26 -19.21
C LEU A 22 -10.56 -11.42 -20.50
N GLU A 23 -11.22 -10.28 -20.49
CA GLU A 23 -11.01 -9.22 -21.44
C GLU A 23 -9.54 -8.78 -21.45
N ASP A 24 -8.98 -8.62 -22.63
CA ASP A 24 -7.61 -8.11 -22.82
C ASP A 24 -7.63 -6.56 -22.71
N LEU A 25 -6.97 -6.05 -21.70
CA LEU A 25 -6.81 -4.63 -21.45
C LEU A 25 -5.46 -4.07 -21.94
N GLY A 26 -4.70 -4.89 -22.69
CA GLY A 26 -3.34 -4.54 -23.10
C GLY A 26 -2.32 -4.65 -21.99
N ASN A 27 -1.18 -3.94 -22.13
CA ASN A 27 -0.02 -4.05 -21.25
C ASN A 27 0.35 -2.72 -20.56
N THR A 28 -0.54 -1.74 -20.58
CA THR A 28 -0.27 -0.43 -19.97
C THR A 28 -1.02 -0.32 -18.66
N ASP A 29 -0.28 -0.27 -17.57
CA ASP A 29 -0.80 0.07 -16.26
C ASP A 29 -0.46 1.52 -15.88
N LEU A 30 -0.94 1.97 -14.73
CA LEU A 30 -0.68 3.33 -14.25
C LEU A 30 0.81 3.54 -13.91
N TRP A 31 1.51 2.49 -13.48
CA TRP A 31 2.96 2.52 -13.25
C TRP A 31 3.76 2.75 -14.55
N ALA A 32 3.37 2.14 -15.65
CA ALA A 32 4.01 2.35 -16.96
C ALA A 32 3.99 3.82 -17.36
N LEU A 33 2.97 4.57 -16.91
CA LEU A 33 2.78 6.01 -17.17
C LEU A 33 3.38 6.91 -16.09
N ARG A 34 4.15 6.39 -15.12
CA ARG A 34 4.71 7.16 -13.98
C ARG A 34 5.57 8.36 -14.36
N ASN A 35 6.19 8.34 -15.56
CA ASN A 35 7.02 9.41 -16.09
C ASN A 35 6.27 10.32 -17.08
N ALA A 36 4.97 10.10 -17.30
CA ALA A 36 4.16 11.00 -18.15
C ALA A 36 3.99 12.38 -17.47
N PRO A 37 3.73 13.45 -18.24
CA PRO A 37 3.43 14.77 -17.68
C PRO A 37 2.34 14.71 -16.60
N TRP A 38 2.46 15.58 -15.59
CA TRP A 38 1.54 15.58 -14.45
C TRP A 38 0.07 15.73 -14.86
N GLU A 39 -0.23 16.58 -15.82
CA GLU A 39 -1.59 16.80 -16.32
C GLU A 39 -2.26 15.51 -16.78
N ARG A 40 -1.50 14.65 -17.49
CA ARG A 40 -1.99 13.33 -17.91
C ARG A 40 -2.11 12.37 -16.72
N ARG A 41 -1.07 12.28 -15.87
CA ARG A 41 -1.10 11.44 -14.67
C ARG A 41 -2.25 11.83 -13.76
N ARG A 42 -2.39 13.12 -13.45
CA ARG A 42 -3.46 13.67 -12.64
C ARG A 42 -4.85 13.22 -13.09
N LEU A 43 -5.12 13.30 -14.39
CA LEU A 43 -6.41 12.89 -14.95
C LEU A 43 -6.68 11.41 -14.71
N LEU A 44 -5.71 10.55 -14.96
CA LEU A 44 -5.82 9.08 -14.76
C LEU A 44 -5.98 8.72 -13.29
N TYR A 45 -5.21 9.36 -12.39
CA TYR A 45 -5.35 9.16 -10.95
C TYR A 45 -6.73 9.60 -10.44
N ARG A 46 -7.25 10.75 -10.90
CA ARG A 46 -8.61 11.20 -10.51
C ARG A 46 -9.68 10.23 -11.00
N LYS A 47 -9.57 9.69 -12.20
CA LYS A 47 -10.49 8.64 -12.69
C LYS A 47 -10.39 7.37 -11.86
N THR A 48 -9.18 6.94 -11.50
CA THR A 48 -8.95 5.79 -10.63
C THR A 48 -9.59 6.00 -9.26
N LEU A 49 -9.36 7.15 -8.64
CA LEU A 49 -9.94 7.48 -7.33
C LEU A 49 -11.47 7.55 -7.36
N ALA A 50 -12.06 8.02 -8.47
CA ALA A 50 -13.51 7.98 -8.67
C ALA A 50 -14.04 6.53 -8.76
N ALA A 51 -13.33 5.63 -9.44
CA ALA A 51 -13.67 4.21 -9.50
C ALA A 51 -13.55 3.54 -8.10
N VAL A 52 -12.50 3.87 -7.36
CA VAL A 52 -12.27 3.38 -5.99
C VAL A 52 -13.34 3.90 -5.02
N LYS A 53 -13.74 5.16 -5.15
CA LYS A 53 -14.86 5.69 -4.36
C LYS A 53 -16.15 4.89 -4.59
N ASN A 54 -16.43 4.47 -5.83
CA ASN A 54 -17.60 3.62 -6.13
C ASN A 54 -17.46 2.23 -5.49
N LEU A 55 -16.23 1.67 -5.42
CA LEU A 55 -15.96 0.43 -4.70
C LEU A 55 -16.24 0.60 -3.20
N HIS A 56 -15.69 1.64 -2.58
CA HIS A 56 -15.89 1.94 -1.16
C HIS A 56 -17.36 2.25 -0.80
N ALA A 57 -18.15 2.72 -1.76
CA ALA A 57 -19.57 3.01 -1.56
C ALA A 57 -20.48 1.78 -1.58
N ILE A 58 -19.96 0.57 -1.89
CA ILE A 58 -20.76 -0.66 -1.87
C ILE A 58 -21.14 -0.99 -0.41
N PRO A 59 -22.43 -0.96 -0.05
CA PRO A 59 -22.84 -1.27 1.31
C PRO A 59 -22.55 -2.74 1.64
N ALA A 60 -22.02 -3.01 2.83
CA ALA A 60 -21.74 -4.37 3.29
C ALA A 60 -22.99 -5.29 3.18
N ALA A 61 -24.17 -4.77 3.47
CA ALA A 61 -25.45 -5.50 3.35
C ALA A 61 -25.81 -5.89 1.91
N ARG A 62 -25.25 -5.22 0.89
CA ARG A 62 -25.47 -5.54 -0.53
C ARG A 62 -24.37 -6.44 -1.11
N PHE A 63 -23.32 -6.69 -0.34
CA PHE A 63 -22.27 -7.58 -0.81
C PHE A 63 -22.79 -9.04 -0.86
N PRO A 64 -22.62 -9.76 -1.99
CA PRO A 64 -23.20 -11.10 -2.18
C PRO A 64 -22.38 -12.18 -1.44
N SER A 65 -22.29 -12.09 -0.12
CA SER A 65 -21.49 -12.99 0.75
C SER A 65 -21.85 -14.47 0.61
N GLY A 66 -23.06 -14.78 0.18
CA GLY A 66 -23.46 -16.16 -0.15
C GLY A 66 -22.87 -16.72 -1.45
N ARG A 67 -22.30 -15.86 -2.31
CA ARG A 67 -21.71 -16.26 -3.61
C ARG A 67 -20.20 -15.97 -3.68
N VAL A 68 -19.73 -14.96 -2.98
CA VAL A 68 -18.33 -14.50 -3.00
C VAL A 68 -17.80 -14.50 -1.59
N ARG A 69 -16.72 -15.25 -1.36
CA ARG A 69 -16.01 -15.24 -0.10
C ARG A 69 -14.93 -14.17 -0.17
N LEU A 70 -15.03 -13.17 0.68
CA LEU A 70 -13.96 -12.21 0.94
C LEU A 70 -12.91 -12.79 1.88
N MET A 71 -11.75 -12.17 1.90
CA MET A 71 -10.77 -12.35 2.96
C MET A 71 -11.31 -11.79 4.28
N GLU A 72 -10.77 -12.26 5.41
CA GLU A 72 -11.14 -11.75 6.73
C GLU A 72 -10.97 -10.22 6.79
N PRO A 73 -11.92 -9.50 7.42
CA PRO A 73 -11.85 -8.05 7.55
C PRO A 73 -10.55 -7.59 8.21
N PHE A 74 -10.15 -6.36 7.94
CA PHE A 74 -9.11 -5.72 8.74
C PHE A 74 -9.57 -5.56 10.19
N GLY A 75 -8.68 -5.90 11.10
CA GLY A 75 -8.89 -5.81 12.53
C GLY A 75 -7.55 -5.78 13.27
N PRO A 76 -7.57 -5.63 14.60
CA PRO A 76 -6.35 -5.51 15.41
C PRO A 76 -5.35 -6.65 15.20
N ASP A 77 -5.83 -7.88 15.04
CA ASP A 77 -4.97 -9.05 14.86
C ASP A 77 -4.28 -9.07 13.51
N LEU A 78 -4.97 -8.68 12.43
CA LEU A 78 -4.37 -8.58 11.11
C LEU A 78 -3.35 -7.43 11.05
N TYR A 79 -3.66 -6.27 11.63
CA TYR A 79 -2.71 -5.16 11.73
C TYR A 79 -1.49 -5.55 12.58
N ARG A 80 -1.67 -6.31 13.66
CA ARG A 80 -0.56 -6.86 14.45
C ARG A 80 0.30 -7.81 13.62
N TRP A 81 -0.33 -8.70 12.85
CA TRP A 81 0.39 -9.60 11.96
C TRP A 81 1.23 -8.82 10.93
N GLU A 82 0.68 -7.78 10.30
CA GLU A 82 1.41 -6.94 9.35
C GLU A 82 2.61 -6.23 10.00
N ARG A 83 2.46 -5.74 11.24
CA ARG A 83 3.56 -5.12 11.99
C ARG A 83 4.67 -6.12 12.34
N ASN A 84 4.30 -7.32 12.79
CA ASN A 84 5.28 -8.37 13.07
C ASN A 84 6.01 -8.78 11.78
N TYR A 85 5.29 -8.90 10.69
CA TYR A 85 5.85 -9.20 9.38
C TYR A 85 6.86 -8.13 8.91
N PHE A 86 6.56 -6.86 9.16
CA PHE A 86 7.49 -5.75 8.96
C PHE A 86 8.72 -5.84 9.86
N ALA A 87 8.53 -6.06 11.16
CA ALA A 87 9.62 -6.13 12.12
C ALA A 87 10.59 -7.30 11.82
N GLU A 88 10.06 -8.47 11.46
CA GLU A 88 10.85 -9.65 11.16
C GLU A 88 11.59 -9.54 9.83
N ASN A 89 10.86 -9.25 8.76
CA ASN A 89 11.40 -9.35 7.41
C ASN A 89 12.09 -8.08 6.92
N PHE A 90 11.68 -6.92 7.40
CA PHE A 90 12.31 -5.67 7.00
C PHE A 90 13.27 -5.15 8.06
N VAL A 91 12.80 -4.85 9.28
CA VAL A 91 13.64 -4.22 10.32
C VAL A 91 14.82 -5.13 10.68
N THR A 92 14.53 -6.40 10.97
CA THR A 92 15.54 -7.36 11.40
C THR A 92 16.30 -7.96 10.21
N ALA A 93 15.60 -8.53 9.24
CA ALA A 93 16.26 -9.30 8.18
C ALA A 93 16.92 -8.39 7.13
N ALA A 94 16.25 -7.34 6.66
CA ALA A 94 16.80 -6.47 5.62
C ALA A 94 17.72 -5.38 6.19
N CYS A 95 17.33 -4.71 7.28
CA CYS A 95 18.14 -3.62 7.85
C CYS A 95 19.16 -4.11 8.88
N GLY A 96 19.02 -5.31 9.46
CA GLY A 96 19.89 -5.81 10.54
C GLY A 96 19.70 -5.07 11.87
N VAL A 97 18.60 -4.30 12.02
CA VAL A 97 18.29 -3.55 13.23
C VAL A 97 17.67 -4.46 14.27
N LYS A 98 18.23 -4.43 15.49
CA LYS A 98 17.73 -5.20 16.63
C LYS A 98 17.18 -4.26 17.70
N LEU A 99 15.91 -4.35 17.96
CA LEU A 99 15.26 -3.58 19.03
C LEU A 99 15.48 -4.26 20.38
N GLY A 100 15.95 -3.49 21.37
CA GLY A 100 15.95 -3.94 22.77
C GLY A 100 14.51 -4.11 23.29
N ALA A 101 14.32 -4.97 24.30
CA ALA A 101 13.00 -5.35 24.80
C ALA A 101 12.11 -4.15 25.18
N ASP A 102 12.64 -3.16 25.88
CA ASP A 102 11.87 -1.98 26.32
C ASP A 102 11.43 -1.13 25.12
N ARG A 103 12.31 -0.92 24.14
CA ARG A 103 12.00 -0.17 22.94
C ARG A 103 10.97 -0.90 22.06
N ALA A 104 11.13 -2.22 21.92
CA ALA A 104 10.17 -3.06 21.21
C ALA A 104 8.77 -2.97 21.83
N LYS A 105 8.68 -3.03 23.16
CA LYS A 105 7.44 -2.88 23.91
C LYS A 105 6.80 -1.50 23.69
N THR A 106 7.57 -0.42 23.77
CA THR A 106 7.06 0.94 23.60
C THR A 106 6.57 1.18 22.17
N LEU A 107 7.32 0.67 21.18
CA LEU A 107 6.90 0.73 19.78
C LEU A 107 5.63 -0.07 19.54
N GLU A 108 5.49 -1.25 20.13
CA GLU A 108 4.27 -2.05 20.01
C GLU A 108 3.05 -1.31 20.60
N MET A 109 3.21 -0.56 21.69
CA MET A 109 2.14 0.28 22.23
C MET A 109 1.74 1.41 21.26
N GLU A 110 2.71 2.11 20.65
CA GLU A 110 2.46 3.14 19.63
C GLU A 110 1.70 2.56 18.43
N LEU A 111 2.16 1.42 17.90
CA LEU A 111 1.57 0.78 16.74
C LEU A 111 0.23 0.09 17.04
N SER A 112 -0.01 -0.33 18.28
CA SER A 112 -1.33 -0.82 18.70
C SER A 112 -2.34 0.31 18.72
N GLY A 113 -1.98 1.48 19.25
CA GLY A 113 -2.81 2.68 19.19
C GLY A 113 -3.11 3.12 17.75
N LEU A 114 -2.13 3.02 16.84
CA LEU A 114 -2.34 3.24 15.41
C LEU A 114 -3.43 2.30 14.85
N ALA A 115 -3.33 1.00 15.12
CA ALA A 115 -4.28 0.01 14.64
C ALA A 115 -5.70 0.27 15.17
N GLU A 116 -5.83 0.67 16.44
CA GLU A 116 -7.11 1.04 17.05
C GLU A 116 -7.73 2.26 16.34
N ARG A 117 -6.96 3.31 16.07
CA ARG A 117 -7.45 4.51 15.36
C ARG A 117 -7.88 4.18 13.93
N ILE A 118 -7.11 3.38 13.18
CA ILE A 118 -7.50 2.94 11.82
C ILE A 118 -8.78 2.11 11.87
N ALA A 119 -8.92 1.23 12.87
CA ALA A 119 -10.08 0.34 13.01
C ALA A 119 -11.34 1.06 13.53
N SER A 120 -11.22 2.24 14.16
CA SER A 120 -12.35 2.99 14.71
C SER A 120 -13.24 3.64 13.63
N GLY A 121 -12.70 3.82 12.41
CA GLY A 121 -13.44 4.37 11.28
C GLY A 121 -14.49 3.41 10.73
N LYS A 122 -15.45 3.95 9.96
CA LYS A 122 -16.47 3.14 9.28
C LYS A 122 -15.81 2.28 8.20
N PRO A 123 -15.86 0.93 8.30
CA PRO A 123 -15.26 0.08 7.31
C PRO A 123 -16.04 0.09 5.99
N CYS A 124 -15.32 0.00 4.89
CA CYS A 124 -15.86 -0.19 3.54
C CYS A 124 -15.15 -1.37 2.85
N LEU A 125 -15.66 -1.76 1.67
CA LEU A 125 -15.01 -2.77 0.85
C LEU A 125 -13.75 -2.15 0.22
N VAL A 126 -12.56 -2.65 0.58
CA VAL A 126 -11.29 -2.16 0.07
C VAL A 126 -10.65 -3.16 -0.90
N HIS A 127 -9.92 -2.63 -1.87
CA HIS A 127 -9.12 -3.42 -2.81
C HIS A 127 -7.96 -4.13 -2.10
N ARG A 128 -7.38 -3.46 -1.11
CA ARG A 128 -6.23 -3.87 -0.28
C ARG A 128 -4.87 -3.67 -0.97
N ASP A 129 -4.71 -4.03 -2.23
CA ASP A 129 -3.46 -3.90 -2.99
C ASP A 129 -3.62 -2.91 -4.17
N LEU A 130 -4.15 -1.71 -3.89
CA LEU A 130 -4.39 -0.66 -4.89
C LEU A 130 -3.09 0.07 -5.25
N GLN A 131 -2.14 -0.67 -5.82
CA GLN A 131 -0.88 -0.12 -6.33
C GLN A 131 -1.03 0.29 -7.80
N SER A 132 -0.15 1.17 -8.29
CA SER A 132 -0.19 1.63 -9.67
C SER A 132 -0.09 0.51 -10.71
N GLN A 133 0.57 -0.60 -10.39
CA GLN A 133 0.67 -1.80 -11.23
C GLN A 133 -0.65 -2.59 -11.31
N ASN A 134 -1.56 -2.39 -10.36
CA ASN A 134 -2.86 -3.04 -10.31
C ASN A 134 -4.00 -2.19 -10.88
N VAL A 135 -3.66 -1.11 -11.60
CA VAL A 135 -4.57 -0.22 -12.32
C VAL A 135 -4.20 -0.21 -13.79
N MET A 136 -4.86 -1.04 -14.59
CA MET A 136 -4.68 -1.07 -16.05
C MET A 136 -5.30 0.17 -16.69
N ILE A 137 -4.63 0.73 -17.68
CA ILE A 137 -5.11 1.87 -18.46
C ILE A 137 -5.44 1.41 -19.87
N TYR A 138 -6.72 1.36 -20.18
CA TYR A 138 -7.21 0.99 -21.50
C TYR A 138 -8.10 2.09 -22.08
N ARG A 139 -7.70 2.68 -23.22
CA ARG A 139 -8.38 3.81 -23.87
C ARG A 139 -8.56 5.02 -22.92
N ASP A 140 -7.52 5.36 -22.18
CA ASP A 140 -7.49 6.41 -21.14
C ASP A 140 -8.53 6.23 -20.01
N GLU A 141 -9.02 5.00 -19.79
CA GLU A 141 -9.86 4.63 -18.65
C GLU A 141 -9.14 3.62 -17.75
N PRO A 142 -9.25 3.75 -16.40
CA PRO A 142 -8.65 2.83 -15.45
C PRO A 142 -9.51 1.59 -15.28
N PHE A 143 -8.85 0.44 -15.12
CA PHE A 143 -9.48 -0.84 -14.76
C PHE A 143 -8.72 -1.45 -13.59
N LEU A 144 -9.45 -1.83 -12.53
CA LEU A 144 -8.85 -2.44 -11.34
C LEU A 144 -8.66 -3.94 -11.58
N ILE A 145 -7.47 -4.45 -11.24
CA ILE A 145 -7.11 -5.87 -11.32
C ILE A 145 -6.50 -6.32 -9.99
N ASP A 146 -6.29 -7.61 -9.82
CA ASP A 146 -5.64 -8.20 -8.63
C ASP A 146 -6.41 -7.96 -7.31
N PHE A 147 -7.75 -8.04 -7.38
CA PHE A 147 -8.66 -7.72 -6.26
C PHE A 147 -9.05 -8.94 -5.40
N GLN A 148 -8.40 -10.11 -5.54
CA GLN A 148 -8.70 -11.29 -4.71
C GLN A 148 -8.37 -11.10 -3.23
N GLY A 149 -7.57 -10.09 -2.88
CA GLY A 149 -7.28 -9.68 -1.52
C GLY A 149 -8.36 -8.83 -0.85
N MET A 150 -9.45 -8.50 -1.57
CA MET A 150 -10.51 -7.63 -1.09
C MET A 150 -11.09 -8.08 0.25
N ARG A 151 -11.37 -7.11 1.10
CA ARG A 151 -11.94 -7.27 2.44
C ARG A 151 -12.59 -5.98 2.93
N PHE A 152 -13.26 -6.03 4.06
CA PHE A 152 -13.71 -4.80 4.72
C PHE A 152 -12.59 -4.19 5.55
N GLY A 153 -12.45 -2.87 5.47
CA GLY A 153 -11.42 -2.10 6.19
C GLY A 153 -11.54 -0.61 5.99
N SER A 154 -10.53 0.14 6.44
CA SER A 154 -10.47 1.59 6.26
C SER A 154 -10.26 1.97 4.79
N PRO A 155 -11.06 2.90 4.21
CA PRO A 155 -10.85 3.40 2.86
C PRO A 155 -9.47 4.04 2.67
N PHE A 156 -8.88 4.57 3.72
CA PHE A 156 -7.57 5.19 3.70
C PHE A 156 -6.44 4.19 3.45
N TYR A 157 -6.66 2.88 3.68
CA TYR A 157 -5.68 1.85 3.33
C TYR A 157 -5.45 1.77 1.82
N ASP A 158 -6.51 1.84 1.02
CA ASP A 158 -6.41 1.90 -0.44
C ASP A 158 -5.80 3.21 -0.93
N LEU A 159 -6.19 4.34 -0.34
CA LEU A 159 -5.59 5.64 -0.67
C LEU A 159 -4.10 5.65 -0.37
N GLY A 160 -3.67 5.11 0.78
CA GLY A 160 -2.26 4.95 1.14
C GLY A 160 -1.52 4.03 0.17
N SER A 161 -2.15 2.93 -0.26
CA SER A 161 -1.59 2.01 -1.24
C SER A 161 -1.30 2.69 -2.59
N LEU A 162 -2.17 3.59 -3.05
CA LEU A 162 -2.04 4.28 -4.33
C LEU A 162 -1.17 5.54 -4.24
N LEU A 163 -1.42 6.41 -3.25
CA LEU A 163 -0.79 7.74 -3.16
C LEU A 163 0.55 7.73 -2.42
N CYS A 164 0.88 6.64 -1.74
CA CYS A 164 2.21 6.39 -1.15
C CYS A 164 2.90 5.17 -1.78
N ASP A 165 2.48 4.80 -2.99
CA ASP A 165 3.03 3.67 -3.74
C ASP A 165 4.57 3.80 -3.92
N PRO A 166 5.38 2.84 -3.43
CA PRO A 166 6.84 2.87 -3.59
C PRO A 166 7.33 2.77 -5.04
N TYR A 167 6.45 2.36 -5.96
CA TYR A 167 6.77 2.26 -7.39
C TYR A 167 6.70 3.60 -8.12
N VAL A 168 6.11 4.64 -7.50
CA VAL A 168 5.87 5.93 -8.13
C VAL A 168 6.43 7.07 -7.29
N VAL A 169 7.15 7.98 -7.92
CA VAL A 169 7.60 9.21 -7.28
C VAL A 169 6.56 10.30 -7.49
N TYR A 170 6.03 10.81 -6.37
CA TYR A 170 5.16 12.00 -6.35
C TYR A 170 5.92 13.20 -5.80
N ALA A 171 5.70 14.36 -6.39
CA ALA A 171 5.94 15.60 -5.66
C ALA A 171 4.86 15.75 -4.55
N ASP A 172 5.23 16.37 -3.43
CA ASP A 172 4.27 16.52 -2.31
C ASP A 172 3.01 17.28 -2.74
N VAL A 173 3.15 18.29 -3.60
CA VAL A 173 2.01 19.03 -4.16
C VAL A 173 1.10 18.13 -5.00
N GLU A 174 1.65 17.18 -5.76
CA GLU A 174 0.87 16.23 -6.56
C GLU A 174 0.06 15.29 -5.67
N ARG A 175 0.69 14.75 -4.62
CA ARG A 175 0.03 13.88 -3.63
C ARG A 175 -1.09 14.62 -2.91
N MET A 176 -0.82 15.84 -2.44
CA MET A 176 -1.79 16.63 -1.71
C MET A 176 -2.97 17.09 -2.59
N GLU A 177 -2.74 17.38 -3.87
CA GLU A 177 -3.81 17.67 -4.83
C GLU A 177 -4.75 16.47 -5.01
N LEU A 178 -4.20 15.26 -5.15
CA LEU A 178 -5.00 14.04 -5.26
C LEU A 178 -5.73 13.72 -3.95
N LEU A 179 -5.10 13.94 -2.82
CA LEU A 179 -5.73 13.73 -1.50
C LEU A 179 -6.88 14.71 -1.25
N SER A 180 -6.71 15.99 -1.63
CA SER A 180 -7.80 16.99 -1.59
C SER A 180 -8.96 16.58 -2.47
N TYR A 181 -8.67 16.10 -3.68
CA TYR A 181 -9.70 15.56 -4.55
C TYR A 181 -10.45 14.36 -3.94
N CYS A 182 -9.75 13.47 -3.21
CA CYS A 182 -10.40 12.36 -2.50
C CYS A 182 -11.33 12.88 -1.40
N HIS A 183 -10.91 13.88 -0.64
CA HIS A 183 -11.73 14.47 0.41
C HIS A 183 -13.03 15.06 -0.16
N GLU A 184 -12.93 15.88 -1.21
CA GLU A 184 -14.08 16.44 -1.92
C GLU A 184 -15.00 15.34 -2.48
N LEU A 185 -14.42 14.32 -3.12
CA LEU A 185 -15.15 13.24 -3.78
C LEU A 185 -15.88 12.32 -2.78
N SER A 186 -15.29 12.09 -1.60
CA SER A 186 -15.84 11.16 -0.60
C SER A 186 -17.06 11.71 0.14
N ASN A 187 -17.31 13.02 0.11
CA ASN A 187 -18.27 13.70 0.99
C ASN A 187 -18.04 13.28 2.46
N SER A 188 -16.78 13.20 2.88
CA SER A 188 -16.40 12.78 4.22
C SER A 188 -16.98 13.72 5.28
N GLU A 189 -17.42 13.16 6.41
CA GLU A 189 -17.80 13.93 7.60
C GLU A 189 -16.57 14.46 8.36
N LEU A 190 -15.36 13.93 8.06
CA LEU A 190 -14.11 14.39 8.64
C LEU A 190 -13.75 15.77 8.06
N ASP A 191 -13.28 16.65 8.88
CA ASP A 191 -12.63 17.87 8.40
C ASP A 191 -11.32 17.52 7.68
N TRP A 192 -10.72 18.52 7.03
CA TRP A 192 -9.51 18.28 6.24
C TRP A 192 -8.32 17.79 7.07
N GLY A 193 -8.16 18.29 8.30
CA GLY A 193 -7.08 17.89 9.20
C GLY A 193 -7.21 16.42 9.63
N ASP A 194 -8.40 16.03 10.06
CA ASP A 194 -8.71 14.66 10.46
C ASP A 194 -8.62 13.70 9.28
N PHE A 195 -9.05 14.12 8.08
CA PHE A 195 -8.92 13.32 6.86
C PHE A 195 -7.45 13.06 6.50
N GLN A 196 -6.60 14.08 6.58
CA GLN A 196 -5.16 13.94 6.38
C GLN A 196 -4.53 13.00 7.41
N SER A 197 -4.87 13.18 8.69
CA SER A 197 -4.35 12.33 9.77
C SER A 197 -4.71 10.86 9.54
N ALA A 198 -5.97 10.57 9.23
CA ALA A 198 -6.44 9.21 8.94
C ALA A 198 -5.75 8.61 7.69
N PHE A 199 -5.52 9.43 6.65
CA PHE A 199 -4.76 9.01 5.47
C PHE A 199 -3.32 8.65 5.80
N TRP A 200 -2.60 9.49 6.56
CA TRP A 200 -1.20 9.24 6.89
C TRP A 200 -1.04 8.05 7.84
N GLU A 201 -1.92 7.89 8.81
CA GLU A 201 -1.93 6.73 9.70
C GLU A 201 -2.14 5.41 8.93
N ALA A 202 -3.15 5.35 8.07
CA ALA A 202 -3.39 4.16 7.25
C ALA A 202 -2.27 3.91 6.23
N SER A 203 -1.67 4.98 5.68
CA SER A 203 -0.50 4.88 4.80
C SER A 203 0.70 4.29 5.52
N ALA A 204 0.97 4.68 6.77
CA ALA A 204 2.05 4.11 7.57
C ALA A 204 1.84 2.59 7.79
N GLN A 205 0.62 2.17 8.17
CA GLN A 205 0.29 0.76 8.32
C GLN A 205 0.49 -0.03 7.01
N ARG A 206 0.01 0.51 5.88
CA ARG A 206 0.15 -0.13 4.57
C ARG A 206 1.61 -0.23 4.11
N LEU A 207 2.41 0.80 4.38
CA LEU A 207 3.83 0.81 4.02
C LEU A 207 4.68 -0.14 4.87
N MET A 208 4.35 -0.32 6.14
CA MET A 208 4.95 -1.38 6.96
C MET A 208 4.71 -2.75 6.33
N GLN A 209 3.48 -3.04 5.92
CA GLN A 209 3.14 -4.30 5.25
C GLN A 209 3.93 -4.46 3.94
N ALA A 210 4.04 -3.40 3.12
CA ALA A 210 4.79 -3.45 1.86
C ALA A 210 6.28 -3.73 2.07
N LEU A 211 6.92 -3.01 3.01
CA LEU A 211 8.34 -3.20 3.34
C LEU A 211 8.61 -4.60 3.89
N GLY A 212 7.72 -5.14 4.73
CA GLY A 212 7.79 -6.53 5.18
C GLY A 212 7.74 -7.51 4.01
N ALA A 213 6.85 -7.26 3.04
CA ALA A 213 6.75 -8.08 1.83
C ALA A 213 8.01 -7.98 0.96
N TYR A 214 8.58 -6.80 0.78
CA TYR A 214 9.83 -6.62 0.02
C TYR A 214 11.00 -7.36 0.68
N GLY A 215 11.13 -7.27 2.00
CA GLY A 215 12.14 -8.02 2.75
C GLY A 215 11.97 -9.54 2.58
N PHE A 216 10.76 -10.04 2.78
CA PHE A 216 10.46 -11.47 2.63
C PHE A 216 10.68 -11.97 1.19
N LEU A 217 10.11 -11.30 0.20
CA LEU A 217 10.24 -11.70 -1.20
C LEU A 217 11.68 -11.60 -1.70
N GLY A 218 12.37 -10.52 -1.36
CA GLY A 218 13.75 -10.29 -1.76
C GLY A 218 14.74 -11.26 -1.12
N LEU A 219 14.68 -11.42 0.19
CA LEU A 219 15.68 -12.19 0.95
C LEU A 219 15.30 -13.67 1.11
N SER A 220 14.04 -13.98 1.43
CA SER A 220 13.64 -15.36 1.71
C SER A 220 13.21 -16.12 0.45
N ARG A 221 12.70 -15.42 -0.58
CA ARG A 221 12.28 -16.02 -1.86
C ARG A 221 13.25 -15.79 -3.01
N GLY A 222 14.31 -15.01 -2.81
CA GLY A 222 15.32 -14.71 -3.82
C GLY A 222 14.84 -13.79 -4.95
N LEU A 223 13.70 -13.14 -4.81
CA LEU A 223 13.15 -12.19 -5.78
C LEU A 223 13.74 -10.80 -5.53
N ILE A 224 15.04 -10.66 -5.75
CA ILE A 224 15.88 -9.51 -5.36
C ILE A 224 15.37 -8.15 -5.89
N THR A 225 14.67 -8.12 -7.02
CA THR A 225 14.10 -6.90 -7.62
C THR A 225 13.13 -6.18 -6.69
N TYR A 226 12.52 -6.88 -5.72
CA TYR A 226 11.68 -6.23 -4.70
C TYR A 226 12.48 -5.33 -3.77
N LEU A 227 13.77 -5.61 -3.56
CA LEU A 227 14.64 -4.78 -2.73
C LEU A 227 14.92 -3.41 -3.34
N ASP A 228 14.79 -3.25 -4.65
CA ASP A 228 14.96 -1.96 -5.35
C ASP A 228 13.91 -0.93 -4.90
N HIS A 229 12.77 -1.38 -4.38
CA HIS A 229 11.66 -0.53 -3.91
C HIS A 229 11.77 -0.15 -2.41
N VAL A 230 12.69 -0.79 -1.69
CA VAL A 230 12.91 -0.53 -0.25
C VAL A 230 13.25 0.93 0.04
N PRO A 231 14.17 1.60 -0.68
CA PRO A 231 14.50 3.00 -0.37
C PRO A 231 13.31 3.95 -0.54
N ALA A 232 12.48 3.73 -1.57
CA ALA A 232 11.28 4.53 -1.79
C ALA A 232 10.20 4.23 -0.73
N GLY A 233 9.98 2.95 -0.42
CA GLY A 233 9.04 2.52 0.61
C GLY A 233 9.39 3.07 1.98
N LEU A 234 10.68 3.04 2.36
CA LEU A 234 11.14 3.56 3.65
C LEU A 234 10.98 5.08 3.75
N ARG A 235 11.34 5.83 2.69
CA ARG A 235 11.09 7.29 2.65
C ARG A 235 9.61 7.60 2.79
N ASN A 236 8.74 6.90 2.05
CA ASN A 236 7.30 7.10 2.13
C ASN A 236 6.75 6.75 3.52
N LEU A 237 7.25 5.69 4.17
CA LEU A 237 6.87 5.34 5.54
C LEU A 237 7.27 6.43 6.53
N ARG A 238 8.49 6.96 6.42
CA ARG A 238 8.96 8.06 7.26
C ARG A 238 8.08 9.30 7.09
N VAL A 239 7.79 9.69 5.84
CA VAL A 239 6.89 10.82 5.54
C VAL A 239 5.48 10.58 6.11
N ALA A 240 4.95 9.37 5.99
CA ALA A 240 3.64 9.03 6.53
C ALA A 240 3.62 9.11 8.07
N ALA A 241 4.65 8.58 8.73
CA ALA A 241 4.77 8.61 10.19
C ALA A 241 4.93 10.04 10.74
N GLU A 242 5.70 10.90 10.06
CA GLU A 242 5.86 12.33 10.41
C GLU A 242 4.54 13.09 10.29
N ASN A 243 3.85 12.94 9.16
CA ASN A 243 2.61 13.67 8.91
C ASN A 243 1.43 13.14 9.72
N ALA A 244 1.45 11.88 10.16
CA ALA A 244 0.47 11.35 11.12
C ALA A 244 0.58 12.05 12.48
N GLY A 245 1.78 12.51 12.87
CA GLY A 245 2.02 13.24 14.14
C GLY A 245 1.92 12.37 15.40
N THR A 246 1.49 11.13 15.29
CA THR A 246 1.22 10.19 16.40
C THR A 246 2.23 9.04 16.47
N LEU A 247 3.27 9.04 15.60
CA LEU A 247 4.17 7.90 15.37
C LEU A 247 5.67 8.26 15.55
N PRO A 248 6.09 8.93 16.63
CA PRO A 248 7.47 9.38 16.80
C PRO A 248 8.50 8.23 16.91
N LEU A 249 8.10 7.09 17.49
CA LEU A 249 9.00 5.95 17.58
C LEU A 249 9.18 5.25 16.23
N LEU A 250 8.13 5.18 15.42
CA LEU A 250 8.22 4.67 14.05
C LEU A 250 9.09 5.58 13.18
N CYS A 251 9.00 6.92 13.32
CA CYS A 251 9.92 7.85 12.65
C CYS A 251 11.38 7.57 13.04
N SER A 252 11.67 7.45 14.33
CA SER A 252 13.01 7.12 14.83
C SER A 252 13.52 5.78 14.30
N LEU A 253 12.65 4.79 14.17
CA LEU A 253 13.00 3.48 13.60
C LEU A 253 13.30 3.59 12.10
N CYS A 254 12.54 4.39 11.34
CA CYS A 254 12.84 4.64 9.92
C CYS A 254 14.23 5.25 9.73
N ASP A 255 14.60 6.25 10.53
CA ASP A 255 15.94 6.88 10.49
C ASP A 255 17.06 5.88 10.80
N GLU A 256 16.83 4.94 11.71
CA GLU A 256 17.78 3.88 12.04
C GLU A 256 17.92 2.87 10.90
N CYS A 257 16.81 2.43 10.32
CA CYS A 257 16.81 1.54 9.17
C CYS A 257 17.52 2.18 7.97
N GLU A 258 17.28 3.46 7.69
CA GLU A 258 17.94 4.18 6.59
C GLU A 258 19.46 4.23 6.78
N ARG A 259 19.93 4.55 7.99
CA ARG A 259 21.37 4.54 8.32
C ARG A 259 21.99 3.15 8.16
N ALA A 260 21.30 2.12 8.61
CA ALA A 260 21.77 0.74 8.52
C ALA A 260 21.90 0.27 7.06
N LEU A 261 20.92 0.56 6.21
CA LEU A 261 20.96 0.25 4.78
C LEU A 261 22.07 1.04 4.06
N GLY A 262 22.26 2.31 4.41
CA GLY A 262 23.36 3.13 3.87
C GLY A 262 24.75 2.56 4.20
N ALA A 263 24.95 2.10 5.44
CA ALA A 263 26.19 1.46 5.87
C ALA A 263 26.46 0.13 5.14
N GLN A 264 25.44 -0.70 4.94
CA GLN A 264 25.54 -1.96 4.18
C GLN A 264 25.93 -1.70 2.71
N SER A 265 25.32 -0.71 2.08
CA SER A 265 25.61 -0.34 0.70
C SER A 265 27.05 0.18 0.53
N SER A 266 27.56 0.92 1.50
CA SER A 266 28.94 1.42 1.51
C SER A 266 29.94 0.28 1.72
N ALA A 267 29.67 -0.65 2.62
CA ALA A 267 30.52 -1.82 2.87
C ALA A 267 30.62 -2.73 1.63
N ALA A 268 29.49 -2.94 0.94
CA ALA A 268 29.44 -3.75 -0.30
C ALA A 268 30.30 -3.14 -1.44
N LYS A 269 30.36 -1.81 -1.54
CA LYS A 269 31.18 -1.11 -2.55
C LYS A 269 32.69 -1.15 -2.25
N HIS A 270 33.09 -1.36 -1.01
CA HIS A 270 34.50 -1.40 -0.57
C HIS A 270 35.03 -2.83 -0.34
N ALA A 271 34.20 -3.84 -0.54
CA ALA A 271 34.66 -5.21 -0.52
C ALA A 271 35.61 -5.44 -1.72
N PRO A 272 36.88 -5.90 -1.51
CA PRO A 272 37.79 -6.15 -2.61
C PRO A 272 37.19 -7.19 -3.54
N SER A 273 37.15 -6.86 -4.82
CA SER A 273 36.80 -7.85 -5.87
C SER A 273 37.82 -9.00 -5.71
N GLY A 274 37.35 -10.11 -5.14
CA GLY A 274 38.17 -11.30 -4.99
C GLY A 274 38.69 -11.71 -6.35
N THR A 275 39.98 -11.50 -6.58
CA THR A 275 40.73 -12.09 -7.68
C THR A 275 40.64 -13.59 -7.51
N GLY A 276 39.72 -14.21 -8.31
CA GLY A 276 39.70 -15.65 -8.46
C GLY A 276 41.03 -16.13 -9.07
N PHE A 277 41.63 -17.07 -8.39
CA PHE A 277 42.60 -18.00 -8.97
C PHE A 277 41.89 -19.20 -9.54
#